data_3fc26dfe38758bc2973c52d1bf54afbe
#
_entry.id   3fc26dfe38758bc2973c52d1bf54afbe
#
_cell.length_a   1.000
_cell.length_b   1.000
_cell.length_c   1.000
_cell.angle_alpha   90.00
_cell.angle_beta   90.00
_cell.angle_gamma   90.00
#
_symmetry.space_group_name_H-M   'P 1'
#
loop_
_entity.id
_entity.type
_entity.pdbx_description
1 polymer ?
#
loop_
_entity_poly.entity_id
_entity_poly.type
_entity_poly.pdbx_seq_one_letter_code
_entity_poly.pdbx_strand_id
1 'polypeptide(L)'
;MIKLLSVLVLSTAFFSNLVVAGGHSKGKTAFLWERTFHMKPGVSPPEAIQAVGKALVFVNKNYPEVNVVMSVPLQGPQNRVKVFYIRDSVDAAMMSRGKVFRDPGFQPHIANIGKYFAVIEDEWWMAPPQGINYTVNK
;
A
#
# COMPACT_ATOMS: atom_id res chain seq x y z
N MET A 1 4.35 8.69 40.13
CA MET A 1 5.22 7.79 39.38
C MET A 1 4.40 6.66 38.73
N ILE A 2 3.39 6.95 37.92
CA ILE A 2 2.63 5.95 37.14
C ILE A 2 2.03 6.71 35.95
N LYS A 3 2.78 6.90 34.88
CA LYS A 3 2.27 7.42 33.59
C LYS A 3 3.11 7.01 32.39
N LEU A 4 3.93 5.96 32.50
CA LEU A 4 4.81 5.53 31.38
C LEU A 4 4.48 4.15 30.79
N LEU A 5 3.38 3.51 31.16
CA LEU A 5 3.07 2.14 30.71
C LEU A 5 1.99 2.06 29.61
N SER A 6 1.36 3.18 29.22
CA SER A 6 0.22 3.15 28.29
C SER A 6 0.56 3.36 26.81
N VAL A 7 1.82 3.65 26.47
CA VAL A 7 2.20 3.96 25.08
C VAL A 7 2.76 2.74 24.32
N LEU A 8 3.17 1.69 25.04
CA LEU A 8 3.82 0.54 24.39
C LEU A 8 2.86 -0.53 23.84
N VAL A 9 1.58 -0.49 24.19
CA VAL A 9 0.60 -1.50 23.76
C VAL A 9 -0.06 -1.16 22.43
N LEU A 10 0.01 0.08 21.97
CA LEU A 10 -0.65 0.51 20.75
C LEU A 10 0.13 0.20 19.46
N SER A 11 1.44 -0.04 19.55
CA SER A 11 2.30 -0.29 18.38
C SER A 11 2.26 -1.73 17.86
N THR A 12 1.88 -2.69 18.70
CA THR A 12 1.83 -4.12 18.29
C THR A 12 0.53 -4.52 17.63
N ALA A 13 -0.56 -3.77 17.82
CA ALA A 13 -1.87 -4.06 17.23
C ALA A 13 -1.95 -3.68 15.73
N PHE A 14 -1.11 -2.76 15.26
CA PHE A 14 -1.14 -2.32 13.86
C PHE A 14 -0.49 -3.30 12.89
N PHE A 15 0.48 -4.10 13.32
CA PHE A 15 1.13 -5.08 12.46
C PHE A 15 0.33 -6.37 12.26
N SER A 16 -0.52 -6.74 13.21
CA SER A 16 -1.33 -7.97 13.12
C SER A 16 -2.49 -7.86 12.13
N ASN A 17 -2.98 -6.66 11.82
CA ASN A 17 -4.08 -6.47 10.88
C ASN A 17 -3.63 -6.33 9.42
N LEU A 18 -2.35 -6.09 9.15
CA LEU A 18 -1.82 -6.03 7.78
C LEU A 18 -1.79 -7.42 7.10
N VAL A 19 -1.74 -8.49 7.87
CA VAL A 19 -1.67 -9.88 7.36
C VAL A 19 -3.06 -10.41 6.95
N VAL A 20 -4.15 -9.80 7.45
CA VAL A 20 -5.52 -10.31 7.25
C VAL A 20 -6.26 -9.64 6.08
N ALA A 21 -5.78 -8.50 5.59
CA ALA A 21 -6.49 -7.71 4.58
C ALA A 21 -6.29 -8.18 3.12
N GLY A 22 -5.37 -9.06 2.84
CA GLY A 22 -5.24 -9.70 1.53
C GLY A 22 -5.76 -11.12 1.63
N GLY A 23 -6.71 -11.52 0.82
CA GLY A 23 -7.26 -12.88 0.74
C GLY A 23 -6.21 -13.93 0.37
N HIS A 24 -5.14 -13.99 1.15
CA HIS A 24 -4.02 -14.89 0.96
C HIS A 24 -4.30 -16.21 1.63
N SER A 25 -4.45 -17.26 0.85
CA SER A 25 -4.61 -18.62 1.34
C SER A 25 -3.31 -19.14 1.91
N LYS A 26 -3.34 -19.61 3.15
CA LYS A 26 -2.19 -20.25 3.81
C LYS A 26 -1.59 -21.34 2.94
N GLY A 27 -0.30 -21.25 2.63
CA GLY A 27 0.42 -22.24 1.79
C GLY A 27 0.47 -21.93 0.31
N LYS A 28 -0.07 -20.79 -0.15
CA LYS A 28 0.08 -20.30 -1.53
C LYS A 28 1.13 -19.20 -1.64
N THR A 29 1.72 -19.07 -2.83
CA THR A 29 2.57 -17.93 -3.16
C THR A 29 1.74 -16.65 -3.13
N ALA A 30 2.25 -15.63 -2.45
CA ALA A 30 1.67 -14.28 -2.47
C ALA A 30 2.50 -13.35 -3.36
N PHE A 31 1.81 -12.50 -4.09
CA PHE A 31 2.43 -11.43 -4.88
C PHE A 31 2.04 -10.09 -4.28
N LEU A 32 3.04 -9.36 -3.83
CA LEU A 32 2.90 -7.99 -3.37
C LEU A 32 3.22 -7.05 -4.53
N TRP A 33 2.27 -6.22 -4.90
CA TRP A 33 2.53 -5.08 -5.76
C TRP A 33 2.70 -3.84 -4.88
N GLU A 34 3.76 -3.10 -5.13
CA GLU A 34 4.08 -1.85 -4.49
C GLU A 34 4.21 -0.74 -5.53
N ARG A 35 3.61 0.40 -5.24
CA ARG A 35 3.78 1.62 -6.04
C ARG A 35 4.29 2.73 -5.15
N THR A 36 5.42 3.29 -5.51
CA THR A 36 5.99 4.47 -4.87
C THR A 36 5.68 5.71 -5.70
N PHE A 37 5.08 6.70 -5.05
CA PHE A 37 4.82 8.02 -5.59
C PHE A 37 5.83 9.00 -5.00
N HIS A 38 6.61 9.67 -5.85
CA HIS A 38 7.57 10.70 -5.45
C HIS A 38 6.97 12.08 -5.63
N MET A 39 6.87 12.85 -4.55
CA MET A 39 6.30 14.20 -4.59
C MET A 39 7.17 15.16 -5.39
N LYS A 40 6.53 16.07 -6.10
CA LYS A 40 7.20 17.19 -6.77
C LYS A 40 7.82 18.12 -5.74
N PRO A 41 8.92 18.80 -6.06
CA PRO A 41 9.44 19.86 -5.21
C PRO A 41 8.39 20.93 -4.92
N GLY A 42 8.35 21.40 -3.67
CA GLY A 42 7.48 22.50 -3.26
C GLY A 42 6.00 22.17 -3.05
N VAL A 43 5.57 20.93 -3.25
CA VAL A 43 4.18 20.53 -2.93
C VAL A 43 4.01 20.30 -1.44
N SER A 44 2.78 20.50 -0.96
CA SER A 44 2.37 20.23 0.42
C SER A 44 2.23 18.72 0.62
N PRO A 45 3.02 18.07 1.52
CA PRO A 45 2.89 16.63 1.77
C PRO A 45 1.48 16.22 2.24
N PRO A 46 0.79 16.95 3.14
CA PRO A 46 -0.58 16.59 3.53
C PRO A 46 -1.56 16.57 2.37
N GLU A 47 -1.48 17.52 1.43
CA GLU A 47 -2.35 17.56 0.25
C GLU A 47 -2.03 16.41 -0.72
N ALA A 48 -0.75 16.13 -0.92
CA ALA A 48 -0.31 15.00 -1.75
C ALA A 48 -0.81 13.67 -1.18
N ILE A 49 -0.65 13.45 0.12
CA ILE A 49 -1.15 12.25 0.83
C ILE A 49 -2.68 12.16 0.71
N GLN A 50 -3.39 13.28 0.90
CA GLN A 50 -4.85 13.31 0.76
C GLN A 50 -5.30 12.96 -0.66
N ALA A 51 -4.58 13.40 -1.69
CA ALA A 51 -4.90 13.08 -3.09
C ALA A 51 -4.83 11.55 -3.33
N VAL A 52 -3.79 10.89 -2.84
CA VAL A 52 -3.68 9.42 -2.89
C VAL A 52 -4.78 8.78 -2.05
N GLY A 53 -5.00 9.23 -0.83
CA GLY A 53 -6.03 8.71 0.06
C GLY A 53 -7.44 8.71 -0.57
N LYS A 54 -7.84 9.80 -1.24
CA LYS A 54 -9.13 9.88 -1.95
C LYS A 54 -9.21 8.85 -3.08
N ALA A 55 -8.14 8.64 -3.82
CA ALA A 55 -8.07 7.60 -4.86
C ALA A 55 -8.25 6.19 -4.26
N LEU A 56 -7.61 5.90 -3.12
CA LEU A 56 -7.73 4.61 -2.46
C LEU A 56 -9.14 4.37 -1.89
N VAL A 57 -9.77 5.39 -1.34
CA VAL A 57 -11.18 5.29 -0.90
C VAL A 57 -12.08 4.93 -2.07
N PHE A 58 -11.89 5.55 -3.24
CA PHE A 58 -12.62 5.18 -4.45
C PHE A 58 -12.36 3.73 -4.85
N VAL A 59 -11.09 3.30 -4.90
CA VAL A 59 -10.72 1.94 -5.30
C VAL A 59 -11.32 0.92 -4.34
N ASN A 60 -11.09 1.06 -3.04
CA ASN A 60 -11.56 0.10 -2.04
C ASN A 60 -13.09 0.02 -1.94
N LYS A 61 -13.79 1.13 -2.25
CA LYS A 61 -15.25 1.16 -2.29
C LYS A 61 -15.82 0.43 -3.52
N ASN A 62 -15.25 0.68 -4.70
CA ASN A 62 -15.80 0.18 -5.96
C ASN A 62 -15.19 -1.16 -6.41
N TYR A 63 -14.02 -1.50 -5.86
CA TYR A 63 -13.25 -2.71 -6.16
C TYR A 63 -12.72 -3.34 -4.86
N PRO A 64 -13.62 -3.79 -3.96
CA PRO A 64 -13.24 -4.28 -2.63
C PRO A 64 -12.28 -5.47 -2.68
N GLU A 65 -12.29 -6.22 -3.78
CA GLU A 65 -11.36 -7.32 -4.01
C GLU A 65 -9.91 -6.84 -4.18
N VAL A 66 -9.69 -5.57 -4.54
CA VAL A 66 -8.33 -5.01 -4.69
C VAL A 66 -7.69 -4.73 -3.35
N ASN A 67 -8.44 -4.17 -2.41
CA ASN A 67 -8.02 -3.88 -1.04
C ASN A 67 -6.64 -3.23 -0.94
N VAL A 68 -6.53 -2.03 -1.49
CA VAL A 68 -5.28 -1.27 -1.55
C VAL A 68 -5.01 -0.56 -0.23
N VAL A 69 -3.77 -0.59 0.21
CA VAL A 69 -3.31 0.07 1.44
C VAL A 69 -2.27 1.13 1.12
N MET A 70 -2.28 2.23 1.87
CA MET A 70 -1.29 3.30 1.77
C MET A 70 -0.37 3.29 2.98
N SER A 71 0.90 3.59 2.76
CA SER A 71 1.86 3.88 3.82
C SER A 71 2.63 5.15 3.53
N VAL A 72 2.99 5.86 4.60
CA VAL A 72 3.84 7.04 4.55
C VAL A 72 5.07 6.78 5.41
N PRO A 73 6.26 7.29 5.06
CA PRO A 73 7.46 7.02 5.83
C PRO A 73 7.39 7.71 7.19
N LEU A 74 7.70 6.97 8.26
CA LEU A 74 7.91 7.54 9.59
C LEU A 74 9.34 8.06 9.76
N GLN A 75 10.29 7.52 8.99
CA GLN A 75 11.70 7.91 8.96
C GLN A 75 12.20 7.93 7.52
N GLY A 76 13.28 8.66 7.28
CA GLY A 76 13.87 8.81 5.94
C GLY A 76 13.16 9.87 5.10
N PRO A 77 13.28 9.80 3.76
CA PRO A 77 12.68 10.79 2.87
C PRO A 77 11.16 10.88 3.02
N GLN A 78 10.66 12.05 3.43
CA GLN A 78 9.22 12.30 3.65
C GLN A 78 8.47 12.69 2.38
N ASN A 79 9.15 12.78 1.25
CA ASN A 79 8.61 13.22 -0.04
C ASN A 79 8.04 12.08 -0.89
N ARG A 80 7.63 10.99 -0.26
CA ARG A 80 7.06 9.83 -0.97
C ARG A 80 5.87 9.21 -0.24
N VAL A 81 5.01 8.57 -1.01
CA VAL A 81 3.89 7.75 -0.53
C VAL A 81 3.99 6.39 -1.20
N LYS A 82 3.78 5.33 -0.46
CA LYS A 82 3.69 3.98 -1.00
C LYS A 82 2.26 3.47 -0.93
N VAL A 83 1.88 2.74 -1.97
CA VAL A 83 0.60 2.05 -2.08
C VAL A 83 0.88 0.61 -2.45
N PHE A 84 0.22 -0.32 -1.79
CA PHE A 84 0.44 -1.74 -2.06
C PHE A 84 -0.83 -2.57 -1.86
N TYR A 85 -0.85 -3.72 -2.50
CA TYR A 85 -1.83 -4.77 -2.30
C TYR A 85 -1.23 -6.15 -2.56
N ILE A 86 -1.85 -7.17 -1.96
CA ILE A 86 -1.40 -8.56 -2.05
C ILE A 86 -2.41 -9.36 -2.88
N ARG A 87 -1.90 -10.22 -3.76
CA ARG A 87 -2.68 -11.09 -4.64
C ARG A 87 -2.09 -12.49 -4.71
N ASP A 88 -2.93 -13.46 -5.07
CA ASP A 88 -2.52 -14.84 -5.26
C ASP A 88 -1.82 -15.08 -6.62
N SER A 89 -1.94 -14.15 -7.56
CA SER A 89 -1.25 -14.20 -8.84
C SER A 89 -1.04 -12.81 -9.44
N VAL A 90 0.00 -12.68 -10.27
CA VAL A 90 0.29 -11.46 -11.03
C VAL A 90 -0.84 -11.16 -12.02
N ASP A 91 -1.39 -12.18 -12.69
CA ASP A 91 -2.47 -12.02 -13.65
C ASP A 91 -3.72 -11.43 -13.00
N ALA A 92 -4.13 -11.96 -11.83
CA ALA A 92 -5.26 -11.41 -11.07
C ALA A 92 -5.02 -9.95 -10.66
N ALA A 93 -3.80 -9.62 -10.30
CA ALA A 93 -3.39 -8.26 -9.98
C ALA A 93 -3.47 -7.32 -11.19
N MET A 94 -2.93 -7.74 -12.32
CA MET A 94 -2.96 -6.97 -13.56
C MET A 94 -4.38 -6.77 -14.11
N MET A 95 -5.23 -7.81 -14.01
CA MET A 95 -6.65 -7.71 -14.40
C MET A 95 -7.40 -6.70 -13.53
N SER A 96 -7.24 -6.78 -12.20
CA SER A 96 -7.87 -5.83 -11.27
C SER A 96 -7.40 -4.40 -11.52
N ARG A 97 -6.09 -4.21 -11.69
CA ARG A 97 -5.50 -2.92 -12.06
C ARG A 97 -6.10 -2.37 -13.35
N GLY A 98 -6.19 -3.21 -14.39
CA GLY A 98 -6.76 -2.83 -15.68
C GLY A 98 -8.23 -2.39 -15.58
N LYS A 99 -9.03 -3.00 -14.70
CA LYS A 99 -10.40 -2.57 -14.43
C LYS A 99 -10.43 -1.18 -13.80
N VAL A 100 -9.66 -0.96 -12.72
CA VAL A 100 -9.59 0.32 -12.01
C VAL A 100 -9.15 1.46 -12.95
N PHE A 101 -8.07 1.26 -13.71
CA PHE A 101 -7.53 2.31 -14.57
C PHE A 101 -8.39 2.64 -15.77
N ARG A 102 -9.29 1.73 -16.18
CA ARG A 102 -10.28 1.99 -17.25
C ARG A 102 -11.58 2.60 -16.76
N ASP A 103 -11.78 2.67 -15.45
CA ASP A 103 -12.98 3.27 -14.87
C ASP A 103 -12.97 4.79 -15.08
N PRO A 104 -13.98 5.36 -15.79
CA PRO A 104 -14.11 6.81 -15.96
C PRO A 104 -14.17 7.57 -14.62
N GLY A 105 -14.75 6.97 -13.58
CA GLY A 105 -14.82 7.54 -12.24
C GLY A 105 -13.45 7.64 -11.54
N PHE A 106 -12.47 6.85 -11.99
CA PHE A 106 -11.11 6.90 -11.43
C PHE A 106 -10.23 7.97 -12.09
N GLN A 107 -10.56 8.41 -13.31
CA GLN A 107 -9.75 9.38 -14.08
C GLN A 107 -9.52 10.71 -13.34
N PRO A 108 -10.53 11.30 -12.65
CA PRO A 108 -10.31 12.53 -11.87
C PRO A 108 -9.29 12.34 -10.74
N HIS A 109 -9.22 11.14 -10.14
CA HIS A 109 -8.25 10.82 -9.11
C HIS A 109 -6.82 10.74 -9.68
N ILE A 110 -6.64 10.12 -10.85
CA ILE A 110 -5.36 10.08 -11.57
C ILE A 110 -4.88 11.50 -11.87
N ALA A 111 -5.77 12.32 -12.44
CA ALA A 111 -5.47 13.73 -12.76
C ALA A 111 -5.09 14.53 -11.51
N ASN A 112 -5.77 14.29 -10.38
CA ASN A 112 -5.46 14.96 -9.12
C ASN A 112 -4.10 14.51 -8.57
N ILE A 113 -3.80 13.22 -8.56
CA ILE A 113 -2.49 12.67 -8.14
C ILE A 113 -1.37 13.29 -8.99
N GLY A 114 -1.56 13.40 -10.30
CA GLY A 114 -0.58 13.99 -11.22
C GLY A 114 -0.19 15.44 -10.91
N LYS A 115 -0.97 16.18 -10.12
CA LYS A 115 -0.61 17.52 -9.66
C LYS A 115 0.55 17.52 -8.66
N TYR A 116 0.61 16.49 -7.84
CA TYR A 116 1.50 16.42 -6.68
C TYR A 116 2.74 15.54 -6.91
N PHE A 117 2.67 14.57 -7.81
CA PHE A 117 3.74 13.58 -7.97
C PHE A 117 4.40 13.67 -9.35
N ALA A 118 5.73 13.57 -9.35
CA ALA A 118 6.56 13.66 -10.56
C ALA A 118 6.94 12.29 -11.12
N VAL A 119 7.24 11.35 -10.21
CA VAL A 119 7.71 10.01 -10.56
C VAL A 119 6.83 8.98 -9.87
N ILE A 120 6.51 7.92 -10.58
CA ILE A 120 5.74 6.78 -10.08
C ILE A 120 6.52 5.53 -10.48
N GLU A 121 6.88 4.73 -9.47
CA GLU A 121 7.62 3.49 -9.63
C GLU A 121 6.77 2.31 -9.20
N ASP A 122 6.76 1.24 -9.96
CA ASP A 122 6.05 -0.01 -9.64
C ASP A 122 7.05 -1.12 -9.38
N GLU A 123 6.87 -1.84 -8.28
CA GLU A 123 7.65 -3.01 -7.93
C GLU A 123 6.75 -4.21 -7.63
N TRP A 124 7.25 -5.39 -7.96
CA TRP A 124 6.59 -6.65 -7.68
C TRP A 124 7.47 -7.51 -6.78
N TRP A 125 6.86 -8.00 -5.72
CA TRP A 125 7.51 -8.86 -4.75
C TRP A 125 6.77 -10.18 -4.69
N MET A 126 7.49 -11.27 -4.57
CA MET A 126 6.94 -12.61 -4.39
C MET A 126 7.28 -13.13 -2.99
N ALA A 127 6.27 -13.50 -2.22
CA ALA A 127 6.44 -14.23 -0.98
C ALA A 127 6.20 -15.72 -1.26
N PRO A 128 7.20 -16.60 -1.08
CA PRO A 128 7.04 -18.03 -1.29
C PRO A 128 6.07 -18.61 -0.25
N PRO A 129 5.42 -19.77 -0.53
CA PRO A 129 4.37 -20.33 0.30
C PRO A 129 4.78 -20.65 1.73
N GLN A 130 6.04 -20.95 1.95
CA GLN A 130 6.57 -21.41 3.25
C GLN A 130 7.24 -20.31 4.07
N GLY A 131 7.25 -19.08 3.57
CA GLY A 131 8.06 -18.02 4.14
C GLY A 131 9.57 -18.32 4.02
N ILE A 132 10.38 -17.32 4.25
CA ILE A 132 11.83 -17.53 4.37
C ILE A 132 12.12 -17.72 5.85
N ASN A 133 12.32 -18.97 6.27
CA ASN A 133 12.82 -19.27 7.60
C ASN A 133 14.31 -18.91 7.64
N TYR A 134 14.64 -17.73 8.10
CA TYR A 134 16.01 -17.41 8.45
C TYR A 134 16.33 -18.09 9.78
N THR A 135 16.94 -19.27 9.71
CA THR A 135 17.61 -19.86 10.85
C THR A 135 18.92 -19.11 11.04
N VAL A 136 18.95 -18.20 12.01
CA VAL A 136 20.22 -17.63 12.46
C VAL A 136 20.91 -18.74 13.25
N ASN A 137 21.84 -19.44 12.63
CA ASN A 137 22.75 -20.33 13.34
C ASN A 137 23.60 -19.45 14.27
N LYS A 138 23.40 -19.63 15.58
CA LYS A 138 24.25 -19.05 16.62
C LYS A 138 25.57 -19.77 16.69
#